data_19df344300793dc75d1ec35bc9a1d7f0
#
_entry.id   19df344300793dc75d1ec35bc9a1d7f0
#
_cell.length_a   1.000
_cell.length_b   1.000
_cell.length_c   1.000
_cell.angle_alpha   90.00
_cell.angle_beta   90.00
_cell.angle_gamma   90.00
#
_symmetry.space_group_name_H-M   'P 1'
#
loop_
_entity.id
_entity.type
_entity.pdbx_description
1 polymer ?
#
loop_
_entity_poly.entity_id
_entity_poly.type
_entity_poly.pdbx_seq_one_letter_code
_entity_poly.pdbx_strand_id
1 'polypeptide(L)'
;ATLVGAFCAAVMDPLGLWLMVFADERLPMPSAVLQFWRFFPTIVSAGLAYAVAKLIYRLEEQADEARRLGSYKLRVLLGRGGMAEVWEAEHRMLARPAAVKLVRPEWLEDDRQSAETMLQRFQREVSATSTLCSPHTIAVYDFGRADDGTFFYAMERLHGIDLHSLVQEHGPQPASRVVFILRQICHSLEEAHRVGLVHRDVKPANIFVCRYGLDLDFVKVLDFGLVKGDPPGLEHQSLTREGAHTGTPAFLPPEIALGKVAEADGRADLYGLGCVAYWLL
;
A
#
# COMPACT_ATOMS: atom_id res chain seq x y z
N ALA A 1 23.04 3.22 21.66
CA ALA A 1 24.28 3.78 22.23
C ALA A 1 24.21 3.87 23.76
N THR A 2 23.09 4.27 24.35
CA THR A 2 22.91 4.41 25.81
C THR A 2 22.90 3.08 26.57
N LEU A 3 22.31 2.01 26.01
CA LEU A 3 22.28 0.68 26.62
C LEU A 3 23.66 0.01 26.65
N VAL A 4 24.44 0.16 25.59
CA VAL A 4 25.82 -0.36 25.52
C VAL A 4 26.72 0.39 26.49
N GLY A 5 26.57 1.70 26.64
CA GLY A 5 27.30 2.50 27.59
C GLY A 5 27.00 2.12 29.05
N ALA A 6 25.71 1.90 29.40
CA ALA A 6 25.31 1.44 30.73
C ALA A 6 25.80 0.01 31.03
N PHE A 7 25.80 -0.89 30.03
CA PHE A 7 26.35 -2.23 30.14
C PHE A 7 27.88 -2.21 30.37
N CYS A 8 28.63 -1.40 29.61
CA CYS A 8 30.06 -1.25 29.78
C CYS A 8 30.41 -0.70 31.16
N ALA A 9 29.68 0.32 31.65
CA ALA A 9 29.90 0.88 32.98
C ALA A 9 29.62 -0.16 34.09
N ALA A 10 28.52 -0.90 33.99
CA ALA A 10 28.17 -1.94 34.98
C ALA A 10 29.15 -3.12 35.02
N VAL A 11 29.80 -3.44 33.90
CA VAL A 11 30.80 -4.53 33.82
C VAL A 11 32.18 -4.07 34.23
N MET A 12 32.57 -2.83 33.89
CA MET A 12 33.92 -2.30 34.17
C MET A 12 34.14 -1.98 35.62
N ASP A 13 33.10 -1.54 36.34
CA ASP A 13 33.24 -1.13 37.75
C ASP A 13 33.64 -2.30 38.67
N PRO A 14 32.98 -3.48 38.65
CA PRO A 14 33.37 -4.63 39.44
C PRO A 14 34.70 -5.25 38.97
N LEU A 15 35.01 -5.21 37.64
CA LEU A 15 36.27 -5.72 37.12
C LEU A 15 37.45 -4.84 37.53
N GLY A 16 37.29 -3.51 37.50
CA GLY A 16 38.31 -2.55 37.91
C GLY A 16 38.66 -2.68 39.39
N LEU A 17 37.64 -2.89 40.23
CA LEU A 17 37.85 -3.09 41.67
C LEU A 17 38.46 -4.46 42.00
N TRP A 18 38.09 -5.52 41.20
CA TRP A 18 38.70 -6.86 41.32
C TRP A 18 40.18 -6.79 40.95
N LEU A 19 40.54 -6.13 39.85
CA LEU A 19 41.95 -5.92 39.46
C LEU A 19 42.72 -5.13 40.51
N MET A 20 42.10 -4.10 41.13
CA MET A 20 42.72 -3.30 42.18
C MET A 20 43.02 -4.11 43.45
N VAL A 21 42.08 -4.97 43.88
CA VAL A 21 42.25 -5.90 45.01
C VAL A 21 43.29 -6.99 44.70
N PHE A 22 43.38 -7.45 43.47
CA PHE A 22 44.34 -8.48 43.06
C PHE A 22 45.77 -7.94 42.91
N ALA A 23 45.90 -6.66 42.57
CA ALA A 23 47.19 -5.98 42.41
C ALA A 23 47.82 -5.52 43.71
N ASP A 24 47.04 -5.39 44.80
CA ASP A 24 47.54 -4.97 46.10
C ASP A 24 47.48 -6.11 47.11
N GLU A 25 48.67 -6.74 47.35
CA GLU A 25 48.81 -7.86 48.28
C GLU A 25 48.51 -7.50 49.75
N ARG A 26 48.31 -6.22 50.07
CA ARG A 26 48.00 -5.72 51.44
C ARG A 26 46.52 -5.72 51.75
N LEU A 27 45.65 -5.89 50.74
CA LEU A 27 44.21 -5.92 50.93
C LEU A 27 43.71 -7.30 51.25
N PRO A 28 42.88 -7.51 52.28
CA PRO A 28 42.32 -8.81 52.58
C PRO A 28 41.42 -9.27 51.46
N MET A 29 41.65 -10.48 50.94
CA MET A 29 40.80 -11.09 49.91
C MET A 29 39.36 -11.12 50.38
N PRO A 30 38.40 -10.57 49.61
CA PRO A 30 37.00 -10.63 49.96
C PRO A 30 36.54 -12.09 50.07
N SER A 31 35.67 -12.41 51.02
CA SER A 31 35.07 -13.71 51.11
C SER A 31 34.34 -14.08 49.81
N ALA A 32 34.25 -15.36 49.45
CA ALA A 32 33.55 -15.82 48.26
C ALA A 32 32.11 -15.28 48.16
N VAL A 33 31.46 -15.08 49.31
CA VAL A 33 30.13 -14.48 49.43
C VAL A 33 30.12 -13.00 48.98
N LEU A 34 31.12 -12.20 49.42
CA LEU A 34 31.25 -10.80 49.01
C LEU A 34 31.52 -10.68 47.49
N GLN A 35 32.34 -11.55 46.92
CA GLN A 35 32.60 -11.59 45.49
C GLN A 35 31.32 -11.94 44.70
N PHE A 36 30.54 -12.93 45.15
CA PHE A 36 29.28 -13.30 44.54
C PHE A 36 28.29 -12.11 44.49
N TRP A 37 28.06 -11.44 45.62
CA TRP A 37 27.14 -10.29 45.67
C TRP A 37 27.62 -9.11 44.85
N ARG A 38 28.90 -8.99 44.58
CA ARG A 38 29.48 -7.94 43.74
C ARG A 38 29.23 -8.19 42.25
N PHE A 39 29.30 -9.43 41.79
CA PHE A 39 29.04 -9.80 40.37
C PHE A 39 27.58 -10.07 40.09
N PHE A 40 26.78 -10.39 41.09
CA PHE A 40 25.37 -10.72 40.95
C PHE A 40 24.56 -9.64 40.23
N PRO A 41 24.64 -8.34 40.56
CA PRO A 41 23.90 -7.30 39.84
C PRO A 41 24.30 -7.19 38.38
N THR A 42 25.56 -7.40 38.06
CA THR A 42 26.09 -7.39 36.69
C THR A 42 25.55 -8.54 35.88
N ILE A 43 25.51 -9.74 36.45
CA ILE A 43 24.96 -10.93 35.81
C ILE A 43 23.45 -10.75 35.58
N VAL A 44 22.75 -10.24 36.59
CA VAL A 44 21.30 -9.97 36.49
C VAL A 44 20.99 -8.90 35.42
N SER A 45 21.76 -7.79 35.42
CA SER A 45 21.58 -6.72 34.42
C SER A 45 21.92 -7.21 33.00
N ALA A 46 22.93 -8.02 32.82
CA ALA A 46 23.27 -8.64 31.54
C ALA A 46 22.16 -9.61 31.05
N GLY A 47 21.65 -10.44 31.98
CA GLY A 47 20.54 -11.34 31.70
C GLY A 47 19.25 -10.59 31.31
N LEU A 48 18.94 -9.51 32.03
CA LEU A 48 17.80 -8.66 31.74
C LEU A 48 17.95 -7.94 30.38
N ALA A 49 19.13 -7.37 30.10
CA ALA A 49 19.44 -6.74 28.82
C ALA A 49 19.31 -7.73 27.65
N TYR A 50 19.78 -8.95 27.82
CA TYR A 50 19.63 -10.02 26.81
C TYR A 50 18.14 -10.39 26.62
N ALA A 51 17.38 -10.53 27.72
CA ALA A 51 15.96 -10.85 27.64
C ALA A 51 15.15 -9.74 26.92
N VAL A 52 15.44 -8.48 27.23
CA VAL A 52 14.83 -7.32 26.55
C VAL A 52 15.22 -7.27 25.08
N ALA A 53 16.48 -7.44 24.74
CA ALA A 53 16.95 -7.48 23.36
C ALA A 53 16.27 -8.61 22.56
N LYS A 54 16.16 -9.82 23.17
CA LYS A 54 15.48 -10.96 22.56
C LYS A 54 13.98 -10.73 22.40
N LEU A 55 13.34 -10.05 23.34
CA LEU A 55 11.92 -9.66 23.23
C LEU A 55 11.72 -8.66 22.11
N ILE A 56 12.55 -7.63 22.02
CA ILE A 56 12.49 -6.63 20.92
C ILE A 56 12.67 -7.34 19.58
N TYR A 57 13.68 -8.19 19.46
CA TYR A 57 13.92 -8.95 18.23
C TYR A 57 12.71 -9.81 17.82
N ARG A 58 12.09 -10.52 18.78
CA ARG A 58 10.88 -11.30 18.51
C ARG A 58 9.69 -10.44 18.09
N LEU A 59 9.50 -9.29 18.72
CA LEU A 59 8.43 -8.36 18.36
C LEU A 59 8.64 -7.76 16.97
N GLU A 60 9.88 -7.44 16.61
CA GLU A 60 10.23 -6.99 15.25
C GLU A 60 9.99 -8.10 14.22
N GLU A 61 10.37 -9.33 14.50
CA GLU A 61 10.14 -10.48 13.63
C GLU A 61 8.64 -10.76 13.44
N GLN A 62 7.85 -10.71 14.50
CA GLN A 62 6.38 -10.85 14.43
C GLN A 62 5.73 -9.69 13.66
N ALA A 63 6.19 -8.45 13.88
CA ALA A 63 5.70 -7.30 13.13
C ALA A 63 6.08 -7.38 11.64
N ASP A 64 7.26 -7.90 11.32
CA ASP A 64 7.71 -8.15 9.95
C ASP A 64 6.91 -9.29 9.28
N GLU A 65 6.56 -10.34 10.02
CA GLU A 65 5.68 -11.41 9.53
C GLU A 65 4.26 -10.92 9.27
N ALA A 66 3.70 -10.14 10.18
CA ALA A 66 2.37 -9.55 10.02
C ALA A 66 2.26 -8.57 8.83
N ARG A 67 3.39 -8.05 8.34
CA ARG A 67 3.46 -7.19 7.15
C ARG A 67 3.74 -7.95 5.85
N ARG A 68 3.72 -9.26 5.89
CA ARG A 68 3.98 -10.11 4.71
C ARG A 68 2.66 -10.43 4.00
N LEU A 69 2.64 -10.18 2.71
CA LEU A 69 1.56 -10.56 1.81
C LEU A 69 2.16 -11.39 0.67
N GLY A 70 2.13 -12.70 0.83
CA GLY A 70 2.76 -13.60 -0.12
C GLY A 70 4.25 -13.28 -0.31
N SER A 71 4.65 -12.90 -1.53
CA SER A 71 6.03 -12.55 -1.88
C SER A 71 6.40 -11.10 -1.59
N TYR A 72 5.48 -10.28 -1.03
CA TYR A 72 5.69 -8.85 -0.81
C TYR A 72 5.84 -8.51 0.67
N LYS A 73 6.78 -7.62 0.98
CA LYS A 73 6.93 -7.00 2.29
C LYS A 73 6.41 -5.57 2.22
N LEU A 74 5.33 -5.27 2.94
CA LEU A 74 4.78 -3.92 3.06
C LEU A 74 5.74 -3.02 3.85
N ARG A 75 5.95 -1.78 3.37
CA ARG A 75 6.88 -0.82 3.98
C ARG A 75 6.15 0.41 4.51
N VAL A 76 5.59 1.22 3.64
CA VAL A 76 5.02 2.53 3.95
C VAL A 76 3.61 2.62 3.37
N LEU A 77 2.67 3.13 4.16
CA LEU A 77 1.33 3.43 3.68
C LEU A 77 1.41 4.66 2.75
N LEU A 78 1.03 4.48 1.48
CA LEU A 78 1.01 5.53 0.46
C LEU A 78 -0.31 6.29 0.45
N GLY A 79 -1.41 5.59 0.71
CA GLY A 79 -2.74 6.19 0.75
C GLY A 79 -3.77 5.25 1.36
N ARG A 80 -4.83 5.88 1.92
CA ARG A 80 -5.97 5.17 2.49
C ARG A 80 -7.23 5.76 1.91
N GLY A 81 -7.98 4.94 1.17
CA GLY A 81 -9.32 5.25 0.68
C GLY A 81 -10.40 4.61 1.53
N GLY A 82 -11.65 4.91 1.21
CA GLY A 82 -12.79 4.31 1.90
C GLY A 82 -12.82 2.77 1.83
N MET A 83 -12.37 2.18 0.72
CA MET A 83 -12.47 0.74 0.43
C MET A 83 -11.12 0.03 0.36
N ALA A 84 -10.00 0.75 0.33
CA ALA A 84 -8.69 0.14 0.13
C ALA A 84 -7.57 0.96 0.75
N GLU A 85 -6.48 0.28 1.04
CA GLU A 85 -5.20 0.87 1.41
C GLU A 85 -4.17 0.57 0.33
N VAL A 86 -3.33 1.54 0.02
CA VAL A 86 -2.21 1.36 -0.91
C VAL A 86 -0.91 1.49 -0.13
N TRP A 87 -0.09 0.47 -0.21
CA TRP A 87 1.18 0.38 0.49
C TRP A 87 2.34 0.34 -0.50
N GLU A 88 3.40 1.03 -0.19
CA GLU A 88 4.69 0.74 -0.79
C GLU A 88 5.17 -0.61 -0.29
N ALA A 89 5.63 -1.46 -1.21
CA ALA A 89 6.10 -2.79 -0.91
C ALA A 89 7.34 -3.14 -1.73
N GLU A 90 8.05 -4.17 -1.29
CA GLU A 90 9.19 -4.71 -1.99
C GLU A 90 9.00 -6.21 -2.20
N HIS A 91 9.24 -6.67 -3.44
CA HIS A 91 9.23 -8.09 -3.73
C HIS A 91 10.49 -8.74 -3.17
N ARG A 92 10.32 -9.74 -2.29
CA ARG A 92 11.40 -10.33 -1.49
C ARG A 92 12.57 -10.88 -2.30
N MET A 93 12.29 -11.53 -3.42
CA MET A 93 13.33 -12.18 -4.25
C MET A 93 13.89 -11.26 -5.33
N LEU A 94 13.06 -10.38 -5.88
CA LEU A 94 13.46 -9.53 -7.01
C LEU A 94 13.98 -8.16 -6.55
N ALA A 95 13.85 -7.82 -5.26
CA ALA A 95 14.14 -6.49 -4.70
C ALA A 95 13.50 -5.34 -5.53
N ARG A 96 12.37 -5.64 -6.18
CA ARG A 96 11.66 -4.71 -7.05
C ARG A 96 10.65 -3.93 -6.23
N PRO A 97 10.68 -2.58 -6.28
CA PRO A 97 9.65 -1.77 -5.65
C PRO A 97 8.30 -2.01 -6.32
N ALA A 98 7.27 -2.11 -5.50
CA ALA A 98 5.89 -2.29 -5.92
C ALA A 98 4.96 -1.42 -5.08
N ALA A 99 3.77 -1.15 -5.58
CA ALA A 99 2.64 -0.70 -4.79
C ALA A 99 1.68 -1.87 -4.60
N VAL A 100 1.24 -2.11 -3.38
CA VAL A 100 0.27 -3.16 -3.06
C VAL A 100 -1.01 -2.51 -2.57
N LYS A 101 -2.10 -2.77 -3.27
CA LYS A 101 -3.43 -2.31 -2.86
C LYS A 101 -4.15 -3.44 -2.12
N LEU A 102 -4.57 -3.14 -0.91
CA LEU A 102 -5.31 -4.04 -0.03
C LEU A 102 -6.77 -3.67 -0.08
N VAL A 103 -7.62 -4.67 -0.32
CA VAL A 103 -9.07 -4.50 -0.26
C VAL A 103 -9.55 -5.10 1.06
N ARG A 104 -10.20 -4.27 1.91
CA ARG A 104 -10.58 -4.68 3.25
C ARG A 104 -11.71 -5.70 3.25
N PRO A 105 -11.61 -6.76 4.08
CA PRO A 105 -12.66 -7.77 4.22
C PRO A 105 -13.99 -7.21 4.74
N GLU A 106 -13.94 -6.14 5.54
CA GLU A 106 -15.12 -5.51 6.20
C GLU A 106 -16.20 -5.04 5.22
N TRP A 107 -15.83 -4.86 3.95
CA TRP A 107 -16.77 -4.53 2.84
C TRP A 107 -17.44 -5.77 2.25
N LEU A 108 -17.03 -6.97 2.70
CA LEU A 108 -17.47 -8.27 2.21
C LEU A 108 -18.36 -8.99 3.24
N GLU A 109 -18.65 -8.33 4.40
CA GLU A 109 -19.19 -9.03 5.57
C GLU A 109 -20.70 -9.28 5.56
N ASP A 110 -21.49 -8.67 4.68
CA ASP A 110 -22.96 -8.83 4.74
C ASP A 110 -23.47 -10.19 4.23
N ASP A 111 -22.69 -10.93 3.43
CA ASP A 111 -23.04 -12.29 2.99
C ASP A 111 -21.83 -13.00 2.36
N ARG A 112 -21.51 -14.22 2.82
CA ARG A 112 -20.42 -15.04 2.25
C ARG A 112 -20.56 -15.27 0.75
N GLN A 113 -21.77 -15.38 0.24
CA GLN A 113 -22.05 -15.61 -1.18
C GLN A 113 -21.78 -14.35 -2.01
N SER A 114 -22.04 -13.17 -1.45
CA SER A 114 -21.70 -11.87 -2.03
C SER A 114 -20.19 -11.66 -2.08
N ALA A 115 -19.46 -12.06 -1.02
CA ALA A 115 -18.01 -11.97 -0.94
C ALA A 115 -17.33 -12.84 -2.02
N GLU A 116 -17.81 -14.05 -2.26
CA GLU A 116 -17.23 -14.98 -3.23
C GLU A 116 -17.47 -14.50 -4.67
N THR A 117 -18.66 -13.96 -4.93
CA THR A 117 -19.02 -13.36 -6.23
C THR A 117 -18.16 -12.12 -6.52
N MET A 118 -17.94 -11.28 -5.50
CA MET A 118 -17.11 -10.08 -5.60
C MET A 118 -15.65 -10.43 -5.86
N LEU A 119 -15.14 -11.49 -5.22
CA LEU A 119 -13.82 -12.03 -5.47
C LEU A 119 -13.65 -12.50 -6.91
N GLN A 120 -14.58 -13.28 -7.42
CA GLN A 120 -14.53 -13.78 -8.82
C GLN A 120 -14.52 -12.62 -9.82
N ARG A 121 -15.30 -11.56 -9.58
CA ARG A 121 -15.29 -10.34 -10.40
C ARG A 121 -13.94 -9.63 -10.32
N PHE A 122 -13.44 -9.41 -9.11
CA PHE A 122 -12.13 -8.81 -8.88
C PHE A 122 -11.02 -9.57 -9.60
N GLN A 123 -10.98 -10.90 -9.49
CA GLN A 123 -10.03 -11.74 -10.19
C GLN A 123 -10.13 -11.62 -11.72
N ARG A 124 -11.34 -11.56 -12.26
CA ARG A 124 -11.56 -11.38 -13.71
C ARG A 124 -11.05 -10.02 -14.20
N GLU A 125 -11.34 -8.96 -13.46
CA GLU A 125 -10.94 -7.59 -13.82
C GLU A 125 -9.43 -7.40 -13.69
N VAL A 126 -8.80 -7.91 -12.61
CA VAL A 126 -7.34 -7.90 -12.45
C VAL A 126 -6.69 -8.71 -13.58
N SER A 127 -7.20 -9.90 -13.88
CA SER A 127 -6.69 -10.74 -14.97
C SER A 127 -6.83 -10.04 -16.32
N ALA A 128 -7.96 -9.40 -16.60
CA ALA A 128 -8.15 -8.63 -17.84
C ALA A 128 -7.19 -7.44 -17.91
N THR A 129 -7.03 -6.69 -16.81
CA THR A 129 -6.08 -5.56 -16.74
C THR A 129 -4.64 -6.02 -16.95
N SER A 130 -4.26 -7.19 -16.40
CA SER A 130 -2.90 -7.73 -16.53
C SER A 130 -2.54 -8.16 -17.96
N THR A 131 -3.51 -8.33 -18.85
CA THR A 131 -3.28 -8.63 -20.28
C THR A 131 -3.05 -7.39 -21.13
N LEU A 132 -3.35 -6.20 -20.62
CA LEU A 132 -3.13 -4.95 -21.34
C LEU A 132 -1.63 -4.64 -21.44
N CYS A 133 -1.21 -4.26 -22.64
CA CYS A 133 0.18 -3.99 -23.00
C CYS A 133 0.48 -2.49 -23.14
N SER A 134 -0.56 -1.64 -23.13
CA SER A 134 -0.35 -0.18 -23.24
C SER A 134 0.61 0.31 -22.13
N PRO A 135 1.66 1.05 -22.50
CA PRO A 135 2.56 1.62 -21.51
C PRO A 135 1.86 2.64 -20.60
N HIS A 136 0.67 3.12 -21.01
CA HIS A 136 -0.15 4.06 -20.25
C HIS A 136 -1.18 3.39 -19.34
N THR A 137 -1.20 2.07 -19.28
CA THR A 137 -1.95 1.30 -18.28
C THR A 137 -1.04 0.90 -17.14
N ILE A 138 -1.54 0.90 -15.91
CA ILE A 138 -0.78 0.41 -14.74
C ILE A 138 -0.41 -1.07 -14.93
N ALA A 139 0.86 -1.41 -14.75
CA ALA A 139 1.29 -2.79 -14.82
C ALA A 139 0.95 -3.53 -13.52
N VAL A 140 0.12 -4.55 -13.62
CA VAL A 140 -0.19 -5.46 -12.51
C VAL A 140 0.83 -6.60 -12.50
N TYR A 141 1.44 -6.85 -11.35
CA TYR A 141 2.49 -7.86 -11.20
C TYR A 141 1.98 -9.16 -10.62
N ASP A 142 1.04 -9.08 -9.69
CA ASP A 142 0.54 -10.21 -8.93
C ASP A 142 -0.77 -9.86 -8.25
N PHE A 143 -1.58 -10.85 -7.92
CA PHE A 143 -2.75 -10.69 -7.09
C PHE A 143 -2.96 -11.95 -6.24
N GLY A 144 -3.60 -11.78 -5.09
CA GLY A 144 -3.80 -12.90 -4.20
C GLY A 144 -4.70 -12.59 -3.02
N ARG A 145 -4.72 -13.55 -2.12
CA ARG A 145 -5.42 -13.46 -0.84
C ARG A 145 -4.43 -13.70 0.28
N ALA A 146 -4.43 -12.83 1.28
CA ALA A 146 -3.67 -12.99 2.51
C ALA A 146 -4.28 -14.06 3.41
N ASP A 147 -3.53 -14.52 4.42
CA ASP A 147 -3.96 -15.56 5.36
C ASP A 147 -5.18 -15.12 6.20
N ASP A 148 -5.33 -13.82 6.44
CA ASP A 148 -6.50 -13.21 7.10
C ASP A 148 -7.72 -13.05 6.18
N GLY A 149 -7.60 -13.44 4.92
CA GLY A 149 -8.66 -13.33 3.92
C GLY A 149 -8.67 -12.02 3.14
N THR A 150 -7.82 -11.06 3.46
CA THR A 150 -7.69 -9.78 2.74
C THR A 150 -7.22 -10.01 1.30
N PHE A 151 -7.91 -9.37 0.34
CA PHE A 151 -7.48 -9.39 -1.05
C PHE A 151 -6.44 -8.31 -1.31
N PHE A 152 -5.47 -8.67 -2.14
CA PHE A 152 -4.47 -7.71 -2.57
C PHE A 152 -4.11 -7.89 -4.05
N TYR A 153 -3.65 -6.81 -4.66
CA TYR A 153 -2.89 -6.89 -5.89
C TYR A 153 -1.65 -5.99 -5.82
N ALA A 154 -0.59 -6.49 -6.41
CA ALA A 154 0.69 -5.78 -6.52
C ALA A 154 0.82 -5.19 -7.92
N MET A 155 1.24 -3.94 -7.99
CA MET A 155 1.39 -3.18 -9.23
C MET A 155 2.70 -2.40 -9.23
N GLU A 156 3.04 -1.81 -10.37
CA GLU A 156 4.20 -0.93 -10.46
C GLU A 156 4.10 0.25 -9.48
N ARG A 157 5.24 0.57 -8.85
CA ARG A 157 5.37 1.74 -7.99
C ARG A 157 5.62 2.97 -8.86
N LEU A 158 4.66 3.88 -8.87
CA LEU A 158 4.77 5.12 -9.62
C LEU A 158 5.38 6.24 -8.76
N HIS A 159 6.18 7.08 -9.37
CA HIS A 159 6.74 8.29 -8.77
C HIS A 159 6.19 9.50 -9.51
N GLY A 160 5.18 10.13 -8.95
CA GLY A 160 4.46 11.23 -9.59
C GLY A 160 3.26 11.68 -8.75
N ILE A 161 2.27 12.24 -9.41
CA ILE A 161 1.09 12.84 -8.80
C ILE A 161 -0.16 12.46 -9.62
N ASP A 162 -1.29 12.24 -8.96
CA ASP A 162 -2.56 12.08 -9.66
C ASP A 162 -3.09 13.43 -10.17
N LEU A 163 -3.98 13.40 -11.19
CA LEU A 163 -4.48 14.62 -11.80
C LEU A 163 -5.35 15.45 -10.86
N HIS A 164 -5.95 14.85 -9.83
CA HIS A 164 -6.70 15.61 -8.85
C HIS A 164 -5.77 16.49 -8.01
N SER A 165 -4.74 15.88 -7.44
CA SER A 165 -3.70 16.57 -6.67
C SER A 165 -2.92 17.56 -7.53
N LEU A 166 -2.66 17.23 -8.81
CA LEU A 166 -1.99 18.12 -9.75
C LEU A 166 -2.72 19.48 -9.87
N VAL A 167 -4.04 19.45 -10.06
CA VAL A 167 -4.82 20.70 -10.18
C VAL A 167 -4.95 21.39 -8.84
N GLN A 168 -5.09 20.64 -7.75
CA GLN A 168 -5.16 21.24 -6.41
C GLN A 168 -3.89 21.98 -6.01
N GLU A 169 -2.71 21.43 -6.34
CA GLU A 169 -1.43 21.99 -5.96
C GLU A 169 -0.90 23.05 -6.94
N HIS A 170 -1.21 22.90 -8.24
CA HIS A 170 -0.61 23.69 -9.30
C HIS A 170 -1.63 24.47 -10.15
N GLY A 171 -2.93 24.33 -9.85
CA GLY A 171 -4.01 24.99 -10.58
C GLY A 171 -4.28 24.41 -11.97
N PRO A 172 -5.12 25.08 -12.77
CA PRO A 172 -5.44 24.68 -14.14
C PRO A 172 -4.21 24.55 -15.03
N GLN A 173 -4.27 23.60 -15.96
CA GLN A 173 -3.14 23.24 -16.80
C GLN A 173 -3.25 23.89 -18.20
N PRO A 174 -2.14 24.23 -18.86
CA PRO A 174 -2.15 24.72 -20.23
C PRO A 174 -2.80 23.71 -21.18
N ALA A 175 -3.61 24.20 -22.13
CA ALA A 175 -4.36 23.34 -23.06
C ALA A 175 -3.47 22.35 -23.83
N SER A 176 -2.25 22.77 -24.21
CA SER A 176 -1.29 21.87 -24.87
C SER A 176 -0.87 20.69 -24.00
N ARG A 177 -0.67 20.92 -22.68
CA ARG A 177 -0.37 19.86 -21.70
C ARG A 177 -1.56 18.94 -21.51
N VAL A 178 -2.76 19.52 -21.42
CA VAL A 178 -4.02 18.76 -21.29
C VAL A 178 -4.18 17.82 -22.49
N VAL A 179 -4.03 18.31 -23.73
CA VAL A 179 -4.12 17.48 -24.95
C VAL A 179 -3.06 16.37 -24.93
N PHE A 180 -1.85 16.65 -24.49
CA PHE A 180 -0.79 15.65 -24.39
C PHE A 180 -1.14 14.54 -23.39
N ILE A 181 -1.69 14.91 -22.23
CA ILE A 181 -2.16 13.96 -21.20
C ILE A 181 -3.33 13.11 -21.72
N LEU A 182 -4.36 13.76 -22.28
CA LEU A 182 -5.56 13.07 -22.79
C LEU A 182 -5.22 12.05 -23.87
N ARG A 183 -4.27 12.35 -24.75
CA ARG A 183 -3.83 11.43 -25.82
C ARG A 183 -3.28 10.13 -25.26
N GLN A 184 -2.53 10.21 -24.17
CA GLN A 184 -1.97 9.04 -23.50
C GLN A 184 -3.07 8.21 -22.79
N ILE A 185 -4.04 8.89 -22.17
CA ILE A 185 -5.21 8.23 -21.57
C ILE A 185 -6.00 7.50 -22.65
N CYS A 186 -6.28 8.14 -23.80
CA CYS A 186 -6.97 7.51 -24.91
C CYS A 186 -6.25 6.24 -25.41
N HIS A 187 -4.92 6.24 -25.42
CA HIS A 187 -4.14 5.06 -25.83
C HIS A 187 -4.39 3.87 -24.90
N SER A 188 -4.48 4.11 -23.58
CA SER A 188 -4.80 3.08 -22.60
C SER A 188 -6.25 2.57 -22.76
N LEU A 189 -7.21 3.51 -22.86
CA LEU A 189 -8.62 3.16 -22.98
C LEU A 189 -8.95 2.46 -24.30
N GLU A 190 -8.31 2.84 -25.41
CA GLU A 190 -8.52 2.21 -26.72
C GLU A 190 -8.14 0.72 -26.69
N GLU A 191 -7.01 0.35 -26.10
CA GLU A 191 -6.61 -1.04 -25.96
C GLU A 191 -7.63 -1.82 -25.11
N ALA A 192 -8.00 -1.26 -23.94
CA ALA A 192 -8.98 -1.88 -23.06
C ALA A 192 -10.32 -2.11 -23.75
N HIS A 193 -10.84 -1.13 -24.49
CA HIS A 193 -12.11 -1.25 -25.21
C HIS A 193 -12.03 -2.29 -26.32
N ARG A 194 -10.88 -2.45 -27.00
CA ARG A 194 -10.70 -3.50 -28.03
C ARG A 194 -10.82 -4.91 -27.49
N VAL A 195 -10.47 -5.12 -26.22
CA VAL A 195 -10.62 -6.42 -25.55
C VAL A 195 -11.92 -6.53 -24.75
N GLY A 196 -12.83 -5.56 -24.90
CA GLY A 196 -14.12 -5.54 -24.22
C GLY A 196 -14.08 -5.10 -22.76
N LEU A 197 -12.96 -4.55 -22.30
CA LEU A 197 -12.81 -4.03 -20.93
C LEU A 197 -13.17 -2.54 -20.91
N VAL A 198 -14.15 -2.16 -20.07
CA VAL A 198 -14.56 -0.77 -19.83
C VAL A 198 -14.10 -0.34 -18.45
N HIS A 199 -13.50 0.85 -18.34
CA HIS A 199 -12.92 1.33 -17.09
C HIS A 199 -13.98 1.70 -16.03
N ARG A 200 -15.07 2.37 -16.44
CA ARG A 200 -16.24 2.74 -15.64
C ARG A 200 -15.99 3.71 -14.46
N ASP A 201 -14.76 4.13 -14.23
CA ASP A 201 -14.38 5.05 -13.14
C ASP A 201 -13.27 6.01 -13.58
N VAL A 202 -13.36 6.54 -14.81
CA VAL A 202 -12.41 7.52 -15.33
C VAL A 202 -12.60 8.84 -14.59
N LYS A 203 -11.62 9.21 -13.77
CA LYS A 203 -11.61 10.44 -12.96
C LYS A 203 -10.17 10.88 -12.65
N PRO A 204 -9.93 12.13 -12.26
CA PRO A 204 -8.59 12.65 -12.01
C PRO A 204 -7.76 11.84 -11.01
N ALA A 205 -8.37 11.31 -9.96
CA ALA A 205 -7.68 10.50 -8.94
C ALA A 205 -7.19 9.14 -9.44
N ASN A 206 -7.76 8.62 -10.55
CA ASN A 206 -7.37 7.34 -11.15
C ASN A 206 -6.39 7.51 -12.32
N ILE A 207 -5.89 8.73 -12.55
CA ILE A 207 -4.94 9.04 -13.62
C ILE A 207 -3.72 9.68 -13.00
N PHE A 208 -2.58 9.03 -13.17
CA PHE A 208 -1.31 9.44 -12.59
C PHE A 208 -0.41 10.04 -13.67
N VAL A 209 0.23 11.16 -13.37
CA VAL A 209 1.29 11.76 -14.18
C VAL A 209 2.59 11.54 -13.45
N CYS A 210 3.53 10.86 -14.10
CA CYS A 210 4.77 10.46 -13.48
C CYS A 210 5.96 10.71 -14.41
N ARG A 211 7.15 10.55 -13.86
CA ARG A 211 8.38 10.41 -14.63
C ARG A 211 8.59 8.93 -14.95
N TYR A 212 8.74 8.59 -16.22
CA TYR A 212 9.03 7.23 -16.66
C TYR A 212 10.35 7.22 -17.45
N GLY A 213 11.41 6.80 -16.79
CA GLY A 213 12.75 6.94 -17.32
C GLY A 213 13.13 8.41 -17.53
N LEU A 214 13.31 8.81 -18.79
CA LEU A 214 13.61 10.19 -19.19
C LEU A 214 12.34 10.98 -19.57
N ASP A 215 11.22 10.30 -19.77
CA ASP A 215 9.97 10.92 -20.20
C ASP A 215 9.28 11.61 -19.00
N LEU A 216 8.92 12.87 -19.22
CA LEU A 216 8.13 13.67 -18.30
C LEU A 216 6.66 13.65 -18.75
N ASP A 217 5.75 13.93 -17.80
CA ASP A 217 4.31 13.89 -18.04
C ASP A 217 3.83 12.56 -18.63
N PHE A 218 4.47 11.47 -18.21
CA PHE A 218 4.07 10.12 -18.62
C PHE A 218 2.84 9.70 -17.83
N VAL A 219 1.78 9.36 -18.56
CA VAL A 219 0.49 9.04 -17.93
C VAL A 219 0.37 7.54 -17.66
N LYS A 220 -0.17 7.23 -16.48
CA LYS A 220 -0.62 5.89 -16.10
C LYS A 220 -2.07 5.92 -15.67
N VAL A 221 -2.92 5.14 -16.33
CA VAL A 221 -4.32 4.92 -15.95
C VAL A 221 -4.37 3.78 -14.94
N LEU A 222 -5.00 4.04 -13.80
CA LEU A 222 -5.10 3.13 -12.66
C LEU A 222 -6.52 2.56 -12.54
N ASP A 223 -6.64 1.44 -11.84
CA ASP A 223 -7.91 0.92 -11.29
C ASP A 223 -9.05 0.74 -12.33
N PHE A 224 -8.81 -0.05 -13.37
CA PHE A 224 -9.88 -0.49 -14.27
C PHE A 224 -10.94 -1.26 -13.48
N GLY A 225 -12.07 -0.61 -13.22
CA GLY A 225 -13.33 -1.21 -12.74
C GLY A 225 -13.32 -2.09 -11.47
N LEU A 226 -12.17 -2.28 -10.83
CA LEU A 226 -11.84 -3.32 -9.85
C LEU A 226 -12.81 -3.43 -8.64
N VAL A 227 -13.73 -2.48 -8.42
CA VAL A 227 -14.54 -2.45 -7.19
C VAL A 227 -16.02 -2.08 -7.42
N LYS A 228 -16.45 -1.74 -8.62
CA LYS A 228 -17.80 -1.22 -8.89
C LYS A 228 -18.75 -2.21 -9.61
N GLY A 229 -18.65 -3.49 -9.30
CA GLY A 229 -19.69 -4.43 -9.72
C GLY A 229 -20.80 -4.49 -8.68
N ASP A 230 -21.93 -3.80 -8.90
CA ASP A 230 -23.12 -4.02 -8.08
C ASP A 230 -23.54 -5.49 -8.15
N PRO A 231 -23.79 -6.16 -7.01
CA PRO A 231 -24.40 -7.49 -7.04
C PRO A 231 -25.77 -7.42 -7.72
N PRO A 232 -26.16 -8.42 -8.51
CA PRO A 232 -27.49 -8.46 -9.09
C PRO A 232 -28.53 -8.49 -7.96
N GLY A 233 -29.33 -7.40 -7.86
CA GLY A 233 -30.39 -7.25 -6.85
C GLY A 233 -30.21 -6.11 -5.86
N LEU A 234 -29.09 -5.37 -5.87
CA LEU A 234 -28.85 -4.19 -5.01
C LEU A 234 -28.77 -2.89 -5.83
N GLU A 235 -29.51 -2.81 -6.93
CA GLU A 235 -29.44 -1.72 -7.92
C GLU A 235 -29.75 -0.31 -7.38
N HIS A 236 -30.20 -0.16 -6.12
CA HIS A 236 -30.65 1.15 -5.62
C HIS A 236 -30.12 1.55 -4.24
N GLN A 237 -29.28 0.74 -3.56
CA GLN A 237 -28.88 1.08 -2.19
C GLN A 237 -27.50 1.75 -2.04
N SER A 238 -26.63 1.68 -3.06
CA SER A 238 -25.26 2.22 -2.97
C SER A 238 -25.16 3.73 -3.21
N LEU A 239 -26.17 4.34 -3.87
CA LEU A 239 -26.18 5.78 -4.16
C LEU A 239 -26.71 6.65 -3.01
N THR A 240 -27.34 6.06 -1.98
CA THR A 240 -28.08 6.80 -0.94
C THR A 240 -27.59 6.57 0.49
N ARG A 241 -26.53 5.80 0.74
CA ARG A 241 -25.92 5.77 2.08
C ARG A 241 -25.20 7.10 2.32
N GLU A 242 -25.84 7.98 3.09
CA GLU A 242 -25.24 9.20 3.63
C GLU A 242 -23.92 8.84 4.35
N GLY A 243 -22.79 9.31 3.80
CA GLY A 243 -21.43 9.11 4.35
C GLY A 243 -20.49 8.21 3.55
N ALA A 244 -20.94 7.42 2.59
CA ALA A 244 -20.05 6.69 1.69
C ALA A 244 -19.72 7.58 0.47
N HIS A 245 -18.56 8.19 0.44
CA HIS A 245 -18.03 8.90 -0.74
C HIS A 245 -17.65 7.90 -1.84
N THR A 246 -18.64 7.21 -2.39
CA THR A 246 -18.45 6.24 -3.48
C THR A 246 -18.49 6.99 -4.81
N GLY A 247 -17.34 7.51 -5.22
CA GLY A 247 -17.14 8.25 -6.47
C GLY A 247 -17.58 9.72 -6.39
N THR A 248 -16.80 10.60 -7.00
CA THR A 248 -17.17 12.03 -7.15
C THR A 248 -18.26 12.11 -8.21
N PRO A 249 -19.51 12.52 -7.88
CA PRO A 249 -20.65 12.50 -8.82
C PRO A 249 -20.39 13.26 -10.13
N ALA A 250 -19.48 14.23 -10.10
CA ALA A 250 -19.13 15.08 -11.24
C ALA A 250 -18.55 14.34 -12.45
N PHE A 251 -18.01 13.11 -12.28
CA PHE A 251 -17.40 12.33 -13.35
C PHE A 251 -18.25 11.12 -13.76
N LEU A 252 -19.44 10.97 -13.15
CA LEU A 252 -20.30 9.80 -13.36
C LEU A 252 -21.11 9.97 -14.66
N PRO A 253 -21.01 9.02 -15.62
CA PRO A 253 -21.80 9.04 -16.84
C PRO A 253 -23.30 8.98 -16.54
N PRO A 254 -24.15 9.64 -17.35
CA PRO A 254 -25.59 9.75 -17.08
C PRO A 254 -26.29 8.39 -17.02
N GLU A 255 -25.91 7.42 -17.85
CA GLU A 255 -26.43 6.06 -17.83
C GLU A 255 -26.11 5.32 -16.54
N ILE A 256 -24.90 5.51 -15.99
CA ILE A 256 -24.51 4.93 -14.71
C ILE A 256 -25.23 5.64 -13.55
N ALA A 257 -25.38 6.98 -13.64
CA ALA A 257 -26.13 7.75 -12.66
C ALA A 257 -27.62 7.35 -12.59
N LEU A 258 -28.18 6.88 -13.70
CA LEU A 258 -29.56 6.36 -13.81
C LEU A 258 -29.70 4.87 -13.44
N GLY A 259 -28.63 4.21 -12.94
CA GLY A 259 -28.65 2.80 -12.55
C GLY A 259 -28.53 1.83 -13.72
N LYS A 260 -28.27 2.28 -14.94
CA LYS A 260 -28.17 1.47 -16.15
C LYS A 260 -26.73 0.94 -16.39
N VAL A 261 -26.12 0.42 -15.35
CA VAL A 261 -24.70 -0.03 -15.39
C VAL A 261 -24.44 -1.10 -16.44
N ALA A 262 -25.43 -1.97 -16.71
CA ALA A 262 -25.34 -3.02 -17.73
C ALA A 262 -25.29 -2.48 -19.18
N GLU A 263 -25.78 -1.24 -19.40
CA GLU A 263 -25.76 -0.58 -20.71
C GLU A 263 -24.46 0.22 -20.94
N ALA A 264 -23.60 0.37 -19.89
CA ALA A 264 -22.38 1.16 -19.96
C ALA A 264 -21.33 0.45 -20.83
N ASP A 265 -20.96 1.07 -21.93
CA ASP A 265 -19.88 0.66 -22.84
C ASP A 265 -18.71 1.66 -22.81
N GLY A 266 -17.78 1.60 -23.74
CA GLY A 266 -16.63 2.51 -23.82
C GLY A 266 -16.98 4.00 -23.89
N ARG A 267 -18.23 4.35 -24.25
CA ARG A 267 -18.69 5.76 -24.24
C ARG A 267 -18.78 6.35 -22.83
N ALA A 268 -19.03 5.50 -21.84
CA ALA A 268 -18.99 5.91 -20.44
C ALA A 268 -17.59 6.45 -20.04
N ASP A 269 -16.54 5.78 -20.49
CA ASP A 269 -15.16 6.24 -20.24
C ASP A 269 -14.84 7.52 -20.99
N LEU A 270 -15.37 7.69 -22.21
CA LEU A 270 -15.21 8.94 -22.98
C LEU A 270 -15.91 10.13 -22.32
N TYR A 271 -17.08 9.89 -21.71
CA TYR A 271 -17.74 10.91 -20.90
C TYR A 271 -16.87 11.33 -19.70
N GLY A 272 -16.39 10.36 -18.92
CA GLY A 272 -15.47 10.60 -17.81
C GLY A 272 -14.21 11.36 -18.24
N LEU A 273 -13.64 10.97 -19.41
CA LEU A 273 -12.47 11.64 -19.98
C LEU A 273 -12.76 13.11 -20.34
N GLY A 274 -13.96 13.40 -20.87
CA GLY A 274 -14.43 14.78 -21.13
C GLY A 274 -14.49 15.60 -19.85
N CYS A 275 -15.00 15.01 -18.75
CA CYS A 275 -15.03 15.64 -17.44
C CYS A 275 -13.62 15.88 -16.88
N VAL A 276 -12.69 14.92 -17.08
CA VAL A 276 -11.28 15.08 -16.70
C VAL A 276 -10.62 16.22 -17.49
N ALA A 277 -10.90 16.32 -18.80
CA ALA A 277 -10.41 17.41 -19.64
C ALA A 277 -10.87 18.79 -19.10
N TYR A 278 -12.15 18.89 -18.78
CA TYR A 278 -12.72 20.11 -18.20
C TYR A 278 -12.12 20.44 -16.82
N TRP A 279 -11.87 19.43 -15.99
CA TRP A 279 -11.25 19.58 -14.67
C TRP A 279 -9.83 20.14 -14.77
N LEU A 280 -9.08 19.72 -15.80
CA LEU A 280 -7.69 20.13 -16.00
C LEU A 280 -7.53 21.56 -16.53
N LEU A 281 -8.51 22.07 -17.26
CA LEU A 281 -8.52 23.42 -17.85
C LEU A 281 -9.00 24.50 -16.86
#